data_77070314ef9bbed80cef40b10a23d789
#
_entry.id   77070314ef9bbed80cef40b10a23d789
#
_cell.length_a   1.000
_cell.length_b   1.000
_cell.length_c   1.000
_cell.angle_alpha   90.00
_cell.angle_beta   90.00
_cell.angle_gamma   90.00
#
_symmetry.space_group_name_H-M   'P 1'
#
loop_
_entity.id
_entity.type
_entity.pdbx_description
1 polymer ?
#
loop_
_entity_poly.entity_id
_entity_poly.type
_entity_poly.pdbx_seq_one_letter_code
_entity_poly.pdbx_strand_id
1 'polypeptide(L)'
;MTVRELTEALSLTPFHLAQPDRPVSGGYAGDLLSWVLGRAGQDAAWLTIMSNQNVAAVALMAEVSCVILTEGVAPDGDLLRRAQEKGVNLLGAGQDTFDTAAR
;
A
#
# COMPACT_ATOMS: atom_id res chain seq x y z
N MET A 1 -2.38 15.14 -3.06
CA MET A 1 -1.54 14.23 -3.86
C MET A 1 -2.32 12.97 -4.18
N THR A 2 -2.19 12.46 -5.39
CA THR A 2 -2.83 11.22 -5.79
C THR A 2 -1.85 10.05 -5.69
N VAL A 3 -2.38 8.83 -5.78
CA VAL A 3 -1.54 7.62 -5.80
C VAL A 3 -0.57 7.66 -7.00
N ARG A 4 -1.04 8.13 -8.16
CA ARG A 4 -0.18 8.29 -9.34
C ARG A 4 0.99 9.22 -9.06
N GLU A 5 0.72 10.38 -8.49
CA GLU A 5 1.76 11.35 -8.15
C GLU A 5 2.75 10.79 -7.13
N LEU A 6 2.25 10.09 -6.12
CA LEU A 6 3.09 9.45 -5.11
C LEU A 6 4.00 8.40 -5.76
N THR A 7 3.45 7.57 -6.65
CA THR A 7 4.20 6.53 -7.36
C THR A 7 5.35 7.14 -8.16
N GLU A 8 5.09 8.23 -8.86
CA GLU A 8 6.10 8.92 -9.66
C GLU A 8 7.13 9.62 -8.78
N ALA A 9 6.69 10.32 -7.74
CA ALA A 9 7.58 11.08 -6.86
C ALA A 9 8.59 10.20 -6.12
N LEU A 10 8.17 9.01 -5.71
CA LEU A 10 9.02 8.07 -4.96
C LEU A 10 9.60 6.95 -5.83
N SER A 11 9.34 6.97 -7.12
CA SER A 11 9.77 5.92 -8.06
C SER A 11 9.36 4.52 -7.60
N LEU A 12 8.12 4.39 -7.18
CA LEU A 12 7.57 3.11 -6.71
C LEU A 12 7.28 2.17 -7.88
N THR A 13 7.35 0.88 -7.61
CA THR A 13 7.00 -0.15 -8.58
C THR A 13 5.50 -0.42 -8.50
N PRO A 14 4.71 -0.16 -9.57
CA PRO A 14 3.28 -0.44 -9.51
C PRO A 14 3.02 -1.92 -9.82
N PHE A 15 2.75 -2.72 -8.79
CA PHE A 15 2.34 -4.10 -8.99
C PHE A 15 0.91 -4.17 -9.52
N HIS A 16 0.04 -3.30 -9.03
CA HIS A 16 -1.31 -3.13 -9.56
C HIS A 16 -1.80 -1.72 -9.22
N LEU A 17 -2.18 -0.97 -10.25
CA LEU A 17 -2.59 0.42 -10.10
C LEU A 17 -4.03 0.57 -10.55
N ALA A 18 -4.97 0.13 -9.70
CA ALA A 18 -6.40 0.09 -10.03
C ALA A 18 -7.05 1.48 -9.99
N GLN A 19 -6.62 2.31 -9.04
CA GLN A 19 -7.23 3.63 -8.80
C GLN A 19 -6.13 4.69 -8.68
N PRO A 20 -5.46 5.02 -9.79
CA PRO A 20 -4.30 5.93 -9.73
C PRO A 20 -4.63 7.34 -9.30
N ASP A 21 -5.85 7.79 -9.49
CA ASP A 21 -6.26 9.15 -9.16
C ASP A 21 -6.83 9.28 -7.75
N ARG A 22 -6.84 8.21 -6.98
CA ARG A 22 -7.31 8.24 -5.60
C ARG A 22 -6.41 9.14 -4.75
N PRO A 23 -6.97 10.05 -3.92
CA PRO A 23 -6.16 10.95 -3.10
C PRO A 23 -5.45 10.22 -1.98
N VAL A 24 -4.28 10.72 -1.61
CA VAL A 24 -3.51 10.25 -0.45
C VAL A 24 -3.51 11.37 0.57
N SER A 25 -4.13 11.14 1.72
CA SER A 25 -4.29 12.15 2.76
C SER A 25 -3.35 11.99 3.95
N GLY A 26 -2.60 10.90 4.00
CA GLY A 26 -1.68 10.63 5.10
C GLY A 26 -0.97 9.32 4.89
N GLY A 27 -0.31 8.83 5.93
CA GLY A 27 0.41 7.58 5.87
C GLY A 27 0.35 6.82 7.18
N TYR A 28 0.52 5.51 7.10
CA TYR A 28 0.63 4.63 8.26
C TYR A 28 1.63 3.53 7.93
N ALA A 29 2.58 3.28 8.83
CA ALA A 29 3.55 2.21 8.67
C ALA A 29 3.33 1.17 9.77
N GLY A 30 3.12 -0.08 9.39
CA GLY A 30 2.92 -1.14 10.35
C GLY A 30 2.55 -2.45 9.71
N ASP A 31 2.82 -3.55 10.43
CA ASP A 31 2.66 -4.91 9.94
C ASP A 31 1.65 -5.72 10.75
N LEU A 32 1.15 -5.19 11.84
CA LEU A 32 0.12 -5.85 12.63
C LEU A 32 -1.25 -5.45 12.10
N LEU A 33 -1.91 -6.38 11.41
CA LEU A 33 -3.12 -6.08 10.65
C LEU A 33 -4.26 -5.52 11.51
N SER A 34 -4.41 -5.99 12.74
CA SER A 34 -5.44 -5.46 13.64
C SER A 34 -5.20 -3.99 13.99
N TRP A 35 -3.95 -3.55 14.07
CA TRP A 35 -3.63 -2.15 14.33
C TRP A 35 -3.85 -1.30 13.09
N VAL A 36 -3.58 -1.83 11.91
CA VAL A 36 -3.84 -1.13 10.66
C VAL A 36 -5.33 -0.81 10.56
N LEU A 37 -6.19 -1.79 10.85
CA LEU A 37 -7.64 -1.59 10.81
C LEU A 37 -8.11 -0.47 11.75
N GLY A 38 -7.48 -0.35 12.91
CA GLY A 38 -7.91 0.64 13.91
C GLY A 38 -7.19 1.98 13.81
N ARG A 39 -6.06 2.06 13.11
CA ARG A 39 -5.18 3.23 13.18
C ARG A 39 -4.86 3.87 11.83
N ALA A 40 -4.88 3.11 10.74
CA ALA A 40 -4.67 3.70 9.42
C ALA A 40 -5.89 4.53 9.07
N GLY A 41 -5.67 5.79 8.70
CA GLY A 41 -6.76 6.67 8.31
C GLY A 41 -7.27 6.34 6.92
N GLN A 42 -8.51 6.74 6.65
CA GLN A 42 -9.08 6.66 5.31
C GLN A 42 -8.17 7.43 4.34
N ASP A 43 -7.96 6.88 3.16
CA ASP A 43 -7.10 7.44 2.11
C ASP A 43 -5.63 7.55 2.51
N ALA A 44 -5.19 6.82 3.53
CA ALA A 44 -3.78 6.77 3.90
C ALA A 44 -2.98 5.89 2.92
N ALA A 45 -1.69 6.18 2.79
CA ALA A 45 -0.75 5.25 2.18
C ALA A 45 -0.27 4.30 3.29
N TRP A 46 -0.49 3.01 3.13
CA TRP A 46 -0.10 2.01 4.13
C TRP A 46 1.21 1.35 3.72
N LEU A 47 2.25 1.53 4.54
CA LEU A 47 3.57 0.94 4.32
C LEU A 47 3.71 -0.31 5.17
N THR A 48 4.06 -1.43 4.55
CA THR A 48 4.17 -2.72 5.26
C THR A 48 5.15 -3.65 4.53
N ILE A 49 5.63 -4.67 5.23
CA ILE A 49 6.41 -5.75 4.63
C ILE A 49 5.58 -7.04 4.48
N MET A 50 4.34 -7.01 4.89
CA MET A 50 3.44 -8.17 4.75
C MET A 50 3.07 -8.38 3.30
N SER A 51 3.19 -9.62 2.81
CA SER A 51 3.03 -9.93 1.39
C SER A 51 1.90 -10.90 1.09
N ASN A 52 1.13 -11.33 2.09
CA ASN A 52 0.05 -12.32 1.92
C ASN A 52 -1.29 -11.69 1.55
N GLN A 53 -2.25 -12.52 1.15
CA GLN A 53 -3.55 -12.08 0.64
C GLN A 53 -4.39 -11.28 1.65
N ASN A 54 -4.14 -11.44 2.95
CA ASN A 54 -4.88 -10.70 3.97
C ASN A 54 -4.63 -9.19 3.91
N VAL A 55 -3.50 -8.78 3.32
CA VAL A 55 -3.19 -7.37 3.10
C VAL A 55 -4.28 -6.71 2.26
N ALA A 56 -4.74 -7.36 1.19
CA ALA A 56 -5.78 -6.79 0.33
C ALA A 56 -7.10 -6.62 1.09
N ALA A 57 -7.48 -7.60 1.91
CA ALA A 57 -8.71 -7.51 2.71
C ALA A 57 -8.64 -6.36 3.71
N VAL A 58 -7.51 -6.22 4.42
CA VAL A 58 -7.32 -5.14 5.39
C VAL A 58 -7.31 -3.78 4.70
N ALA A 59 -6.66 -3.68 3.54
CA ALA A 59 -6.62 -2.44 2.77
C ALA A 59 -8.01 -1.95 2.40
N LEU A 60 -8.91 -2.87 2.01
CA LEU A 60 -10.30 -2.51 1.70
C LEU A 60 -11.06 -2.08 2.95
N MET A 61 -10.92 -2.82 4.04
CA MET A 61 -11.66 -2.52 5.27
C MET A 61 -11.21 -1.22 5.92
N ALA A 62 -9.92 -0.91 5.85
CA ALA A 62 -9.37 0.34 6.39
C ALA A 62 -9.50 1.50 5.40
N GLU A 63 -9.93 1.26 4.17
CA GLU A 63 -10.13 2.26 3.13
C GLU A 63 -8.84 3.04 2.82
N VAL A 64 -7.69 2.38 2.82
CA VAL A 64 -6.42 3.03 2.46
C VAL A 64 -6.38 3.33 0.95
N SER A 65 -5.65 4.37 0.58
CA SER A 65 -5.51 4.74 -0.83
C SER A 65 -4.63 3.75 -1.59
N CYS A 66 -3.59 3.26 -0.93
CA CYS A 66 -2.67 2.30 -1.53
C CYS A 66 -1.92 1.54 -0.45
N VAL A 67 -1.36 0.40 -0.85
CA VAL A 67 -0.43 -0.37 -0.02
C VAL A 67 0.95 -0.26 -0.68
N ILE A 68 1.96 0.07 0.11
CA ILE A 68 3.35 0.13 -0.35
C ILE A 68 4.14 -0.96 0.38
N LEU A 69 4.59 -1.97 -0.36
CA LEU A 69 5.45 -3.02 0.19
C LEU A 69 6.87 -2.49 0.18
N THR A 70 7.46 -2.33 1.36
CA THR A 70 8.81 -1.78 1.51
C THR A 70 9.87 -2.89 1.57
N GLU A 71 11.13 -2.52 1.74
CA GLU A 71 12.27 -3.46 1.87
C GLU A 71 12.49 -4.33 0.63
N GLY A 72 12.00 -3.91 -0.52
CA GLY A 72 12.11 -4.72 -1.74
C GLY A 72 11.21 -5.96 -1.76
N VAL A 73 10.26 -6.06 -0.84
CA VAL A 73 9.35 -7.22 -0.76
C VAL A 73 8.43 -7.25 -1.97
N ALA A 74 8.32 -8.42 -2.59
CA ALA A 74 7.37 -8.64 -3.68
C ALA A 74 6.08 -9.27 -3.11
N PRO A 75 4.91 -8.98 -3.70
CA PRO A 75 3.68 -9.59 -3.24
C PRO A 75 3.63 -11.09 -3.59
N ASP A 76 3.00 -11.87 -2.71
CA ASP A 76 2.66 -13.25 -3.05
C ASP A 76 1.68 -13.24 -4.22
N GLY A 77 1.65 -14.32 -5.00
CA GLY A 77 0.71 -14.44 -6.11
C GLY A 77 -0.75 -14.27 -5.68
N ASP A 78 -1.09 -14.75 -4.49
CA ASP A 78 -2.44 -14.61 -3.96
C ASP A 78 -2.76 -13.16 -3.61
N LEU A 79 -1.81 -12.41 -3.06
CA LEU A 79 -2.01 -10.99 -2.79
C LEU A 79 -2.21 -10.22 -4.09
N LEU A 80 -1.38 -10.46 -5.09
CA LEU A 80 -1.50 -9.76 -6.37
C LEU A 80 -2.86 -10.03 -7.00
N ARG A 81 -3.30 -11.28 -7.01
CA ARG A 81 -4.61 -11.66 -7.55
C ARG A 81 -5.75 -10.95 -6.80
N ARG A 82 -5.69 -10.93 -5.46
CA ARG A 82 -6.72 -10.27 -4.65
C ARG A 82 -6.74 -8.76 -4.89
N ALA A 83 -5.57 -8.14 -5.03
CA ALA A 83 -5.50 -6.71 -5.34
C ALA A 83 -6.16 -6.42 -6.69
N GLN A 84 -5.93 -7.27 -7.69
CA GLN A 84 -6.56 -7.13 -9.00
C GLN A 84 -8.08 -7.30 -8.93
N GLU A 85 -8.56 -8.31 -8.20
CA GLU A 85 -9.99 -8.59 -8.07
C GLU A 85 -10.72 -7.50 -7.30
N LYS A 86 -10.09 -6.92 -6.29
CA LYS A 86 -10.72 -5.96 -5.37
C LYS A 86 -10.42 -4.51 -5.69
N GLY A 87 -9.59 -4.23 -6.68
CA GLY A 87 -9.26 -2.86 -7.06
C GLY A 87 -8.37 -2.15 -6.06
N VAL A 88 -7.44 -2.84 -5.44
CA VAL A 88 -6.49 -2.27 -4.47
C VAL A 88 -5.23 -1.79 -5.19
N ASN A 89 -4.81 -0.56 -4.91
CA ASN A 89 -3.53 -0.06 -5.40
C ASN A 89 -2.40 -0.72 -4.61
N LEU A 90 -1.54 -1.48 -5.30
CA LEU A 90 -0.45 -2.23 -4.69
C LEU A 90 0.86 -1.81 -5.32
N LEU A 91 1.73 -1.21 -4.52
CA LEU A 91 2.99 -0.63 -4.96
C LEU A 91 4.15 -1.24 -4.18
N GLY A 92 5.36 -1.08 -4.71
CA GLY A 92 6.57 -1.57 -4.05
C GLY A 92 7.63 -0.50 -3.97
N ALA A 93 8.43 -0.54 -2.90
CA ALA A 93 9.59 0.31 -2.70
C ALA A 93 10.81 -0.56 -2.38
N GLY A 94 11.93 -0.27 -3.03
CA GLY A 94 13.19 -1.01 -2.76
C GLY A 94 13.87 -0.57 -1.47
N GLN A 95 13.47 0.58 -0.91
CA GLN A 95 14.06 1.14 0.30
C GLN A 95 13.38 0.60 1.54
N ASP A 96 14.01 0.80 2.71
CA ASP A 96 13.39 0.37 3.95
C ASP A 96 12.17 1.25 4.30
N THR A 97 11.41 0.80 5.30
CA THR A 97 10.16 1.45 5.67
C THR A 97 10.41 2.89 6.14
N PHE A 98 11.46 3.11 6.94
CA PHE A 98 11.74 4.45 7.46
C PHE A 98 12.11 5.41 6.34
N ASP A 99 13.01 5.02 5.43
CA ASP A 99 13.42 5.87 4.32
C ASP A 99 12.26 6.17 3.38
N THR A 100 11.40 5.19 3.14
CA THR A 100 10.21 5.38 2.30
C THR A 100 9.25 6.37 2.95
N ALA A 101 9.00 6.24 4.25
CA ALA A 101 8.08 7.11 4.97
C ALA A 101 8.61 8.54 5.08
N ALA A 102 9.93 8.73 5.16
CA ALA A 102 10.54 10.05 5.31
C ALA A 102 10.49 10.90 4.02
N ARG A 103 10.16 10.28 2.93
CA ARG A 103 10.04 11.00 1.65
C ARG A 103 8.62 11.53 1.49
#